data_cd565e42a1b8d2f9d5ab22f9e2597f3f
#
_entry.id   cd565e42a1b8d2f9d5ab22f9e2597f3f
#
_cell.length_a   1.000
_cell.length_b   1.000
_cell.length_c   1.000
_cell.angle_alpha   90.00
_cell.angle_beta   90.00
_cell.angle_gamma   90.00
#
_symmetry.space_group_name_H-M   'P 1'
#
loop_
_entity.id
_entity.type
_entity.pdbx_description
1 polymer ?
#
loop_
_entity_poly.entity_id
_entity_poly.type
_entity_poly.pdbx_seq_one_letter_code
_entity_poly.pdbx_strand_id
1 'polypeptide(L)'
;MLTKKEDIKGLKIIPREVKAFLTKNFIVSIVGPRRAGKTYFLYDIISNKLKLRDDEYLFINFEDESIRSLDRIIILNSLKYHQEIYGKLPKYLFFDEVQNFERWSSWIYELYEKKRFYIFITGSSSKLLSKEIATELRGRTVNLPIFPFSFREVLKLKRFEKRKYYSSYEKGKLLNLLRTYLNTGGFPLIFVEKINSKIFFRDYIDTVIYRDIIERYKIKEPEIVKILIKFMASSFSSCFSINKVFNALKSKGIKISKKTLYSYSKYLENAFFCFYLRKFSFSERKSELFTPKVYLSDAGIINFLLETRTSENIGKLMENLVFLELKKKELFGEIDSLFYFRDYQQREVDFLIKEGLKIKQLIQVTYANSFDEIKREEWINLLNVYELFKQHKPELIVITWDYEDEKELSWFGKKGKIKFIPLWKWVLNIKINS
;
A
#
# COMPACT_ATOMS: atom_id res chain seq x y z
N MET A 1 28.61 -7.46 11.78
CA MET A 1 27.54 -7.15 12.77
C MET A 1 27.77 -5.85 13.52
N LEU A 2 28.95 -5.63 14.11
CA LEU A 2 29.27 -4.39 14.87
C LEU A 2 29.26 -3.16 13.97
N THR A 3 29.89 -3.20 12.81
CA THR A 3 29.91 -2.11 11.81
C THR A 3 28.51 -1.62 11.43
N LYS A 4 27.53 -2.53 11.25
CA LYS A 4 26.18 -2.15 10.90
C LYS A 4 25.43 -1.38 12.01
N LYS A 5 25.79 -1.61 13.28
CA LYS A 5 25.22 -0.88 14.42
C LYS A 5 25.71 0.57 14.48
N GLU A 6 26.98 0.79 14.13
CA GLU A 6 27.55 2.13 14.00
C GLU A 6 26.90 2.90 12.83
N ASP A 7 26.72 2.23 11.68
CA ASP A 7 26.04 2.79 10.54
C ASP A 7 24.62 3.28 10.89
N ILE A 8 23.86 2.48 11.67
CA ILE A 8 22.48 2.84 12.07
C ILE A 8 22.45 4.13 12.90
N LYS A 9 23.42 4.34 13.79
CA LYS A 9 23.49 5.51 14.68
C LYS A 9 23.72 6.84 13.91
N GLY A 10 24.40 6.78 12.77
CA GLY A 10 24.67 7.94 11.92
C GLY A 10 23.54 8.32 10.95
N LEU A 11 22.51 7.46 10.79
CA LEU A 11 21.48 7.67 9.77
C LEU A 11 20.43 8.70 10.20
N LYS A 12 20.06 9.58 9.26
CA LYS A 12 18.88 10.43 9.39
C LYS A 12 17.63 9.62 9.10
N ILE A 13 17.00 9.07 10.13
CA ILE A 13 15.80 8.25 10.02
C ILE A 13 14.57 9.14 10.07
N ILE A 14 13.66 8.97 9.09
CA ILE A 14 12.38 9.67 9.05
C ILE A 14 11.34 8.79 9.73
N PRO A 15 10.74 9.25 10.86
CA PRO A 15 9.76 8.48 11.59
C PRO A 15 8.53 8.19 10.72
N ARG A 16 8.06 6.93 10.75
CA ARG A 16 6.87 6.49 10.05
C ARG A 16 5.62 6.63 10.91
N GLU A 17 4.47 6.85 10.26
CA GLU A 17 3.17 6.90 10.96
C GLU A 17 2.76 5.55 11.54
N VAL A 18 3.25 4.48 10.96
CA VAL A 18 2.98 3.12 11.39
C VAL A 18 3.54 2.89 12.79
N LYS A 19 2.68 2.40 13.70
CA LYS A 19 3.09 2.04 15.07
C LYS A 19 3.73 0.66 15.07
N ALA A 20 4.86 0.53 15.77
CA ALA A 20 5.46 -0.76 16.01
C ALA A 20 4.61 -1.56 17.01
N PHE A 21 4.34 -2.82 16.70
CA PHE A 21 3.66 -3.74 17.59
C PHE A 21 4.70 -4.58 18.34
N LEU A 22 4.71 -4.52 19.66
CA LEU A 22 5.69 -5.21 20.51
C LEU A 22 5.04 -6.42 21.17
N THR A 23 5.45 -7.62 20.79
CA THR A 23 4.97 -8.86 21.37
C THR A 23 6.00 -9.96 21.25
N LYS A 24 6.07 -10.86 22.25
CA LYS A 24 6.81 -12.13 22.18
C LYS A 24 5.93 -13.29 21.70
N ASN A 25 4.61 -13.08 21.65
CA ASN A 25 3.65 -14.10 21.27
C ASN A 25 3.46 -14.22 19.76
N PHE A 26 3.99 -13.27 18.98
CA PHE A 26 3.97 -13.28 17.53
C PHE A 26 5.28 -12.76 16.96
N ILE A 27 5.62 -13.24 15.78
CA ILE A 27 6.68 -12.69 14.94
C ILE A 27 6.07 -11.51 14.18
N VAL A 28 6.68 -10.32 14.27
CA VAL A 28 6.23 -9.14 13.53
C VAL A 28 6.86 -9.15 12.14
N SER A 29 6.03 -9.36 11.12
CA SER A 29 6.45 -9.40 9.72
C SER A 29 6.19 -8.05 9.06
N ILE A 30 7.25 -7.31 8.71
CA ILE A 30 7.19 -6.02 8.04
C ILE A 30 7.24 -6.27 6.54
N VAL A 31 6.15 -5.95 5.86
CA VAL A 31 5.93 -6.27 4.45
C VAL A 31 5.61 -5.01 3.64
N GLY A 32 5.81 -5.05 2.34
CA GLY A 32 5.49 -3.92 1.47
C GLY A 32 6.38 -3.85 0.24
N PRO A 33 6.12 -2.90 -0.67
CA PRO A 33 6.87 -2.78 -1.91
C PRO A 33 8.37 -2.63 -1.66
N ARG A 34 9.18 -3.06 -2.62
CA ARG A 34 10.61 -2.77 -2.63
C ARG A 34 10.84 -1.25 -2.55
N ARG A 35 11.89 -0.80 -1.87
CA ARG A 35 12.24 0.61 -1.67
C ARG A 35 11.17 1.46 -0.92
N ALA A 36 10.17 0.85 -0.28
CA ALA A 36 9.18 1.57 0.56
C ALA A 36 9.73 1.98 1.93
N GLY A 37 10.94 1.55 2.30
CA GLY A 37 11.60 1.92 3.56
C GLY A 37 11.40 0.91 4.69
N LYS A 38 11.23 -0.38 4.41
CA LYS A 38 11.09 -1.45 5.43
C LYS A 38 12.30 -1.54 6.34
N THR A 39 13.51 -1.58 5.78
CA THR A 39 14.78 -1.57 6.53
C THR A 39 14.90 -0.33 7.41
N TYR A 40 14.58 0.86 6.86
CA TYR A 40 14.58 2.11 7.64
C TYR A 40 13.53 2.13 8.74
N PHE A 41 12.43 1.40 8.59
CA PHE A 41 11.45 1.23 9.66
C PHE A 41 11.99 0.35 10.79
N LEU A 42 12.80 -0.69 10.50
CA LEU A 42 13.53 -1.42 11.55
C LEU A 42 14.50 -0.48 12.29
N TYR A 43 15.22 0.37 11.57
CA TYR A 43 16.11 1.36 12.19
C TYR A 43 15.34 2.37 13.05
N ASP A 44 14.14 2.79 12.59
CA ASP A 44 13.24 3.65 13.38
C ASP A 44 12.81 2.98 14.70
N ILE A 45 12.51 1.68 14.65
CA ILE A 45 12.21 0.90 15.86
C ILE A 45 13.40 0.88 16.80
N ILE A 46 14.59 0.59 16.29
CA ILE A 46 15.82 0.49 17.09
C ILE A 46 16.19 1.83 17.71
N SER A 47 16.30 2.88 16.89
CA SER A 47 16.92 4.15 17.29
C SER A 47 15.96 5.13 17.93
N ASN A 48 14.71 5.23 17.42
CA ASN A 48 13.75 6.27 17.84
C ASN A 48 12.65 5.73 18.75
N LYS A 49 12.03 4.60 18.40
CA LYS A 49 10.87 4.09 19.16
C LYS A 49 11.28 3.38 20.44
N LEU A 50 12.30 2.55 20.40
CA LEU A 50 12.77 1.75 21.54
C LEU A 50 14.09 2.26 22.13
N LYS A 51 14.87 3.05 21.38
CA LYS A 51 16.18 3.59 21.78
C LYS A 51 17.09 2.49 22.36
N LEU A 52 17.24 1.39 21.62
CA LEU A 52 17.96 0.20 22.06
C LEU A 52 19.46 0.44 22.11
N ARG A 53 20.09 -0.10 23.15
CA ARG A 53 21.55 -0.20 23.25
C ARG A 53 22.06 -1.38 22.42
N ASP A 54 23.32 -1.37 22.05
CA ASP A 54 23.94 -2.38 21.18
C ASP A 54 23.86 -3.80 21.76
N ASP A 55 23.84 -3.92 23.06
CA ASP A 55 23.76 -5.19 23.79
C ASP A 55 22.32 -5.74 23.92
N GLU A 56 21.31 -5.00 23.46
CA GLU A 56 19.91 -5.37 23.58
C GLU A 56 19.33 -5.98 22.31
N TYR A 57 19.99 -5.82 21.15
CA TYR A 57 19.46 -6.33 19.88
C TYR A 57 20.50 -7.01 19.00
N LEU A 58 20.01 -7.92 18.18
CA LEU A 58 20.72 -8.51 17.05
C LEU A 58 20.06 -8.06 15.75
N PHE A 59 20.83 -7.51 14.81
CA PHE A 59 20.36 -7.12 13.48
C PHE A 59 21.16 -7.87 12.41
N ILE A 60 20.47 -8.57 11.51
CA ILE A 60 21.05 -9.27 10.37
C ILE A 60 20.31 -8.86 9.11
N ASN A 61 21.02 -8.35 8.11
CA ASN A 61 20.50 -8.07 6.78
C ASN A 61 20.95 -9.16 5.81
N PHE A 62 20.03 -9.98 5.34
CA PHE A 62 20.32 -11.08 4.41
C PHE A 62 20.48 -10.63 2.95
N GLU A 63 20.34 -9.35 2.63
CA GLU A 63 20.72 -8.78 1.33
C GLU A 63 22.18 -8.32 1.29
N ASP A 64 22.85 -8.22 2.47
CA ASP A 64 24.25 -7.83 2.59
C ASP A 64 25.16 -8.96 2.10
N GLU A 65 26.03 -8.65 1.12
CA GLU A 65 26.93 -9.64 0.51
C GLU A 65 27.87 -10.28 1.52
N SER A 66 28.34 -9.51 2.51
CA SER A 66 29.18 -10.03 3.60
C SER A 66 28.47 -11.09 4.46
N ILE A 67 27.13 -11.00 4.57
CA ILE A 67 26.32 -11.99 5.29
C ILE A 67 25.99 -13.17 4.38
N ARG A 68 25.70 -12.92 3.10
CA ARG A 68 25.36 -13.97 2.13
C ARG A 68 26.53 -14.92 1.84
N SER A 69 27.77 -14.41 1.92
CA SER A 69 28.99 -15.20 1.76
C SER A 69 29.36 -16.05 2.98
N LEU A 70 28.71 -15.84 4.14
CA LEU A 70 28.98 -16.61 5.36
C LEU A 70 28.37 -18.00 5.29
N ASP A 71 29.08 -18.97 5.90
CA ASP A 71 28.51 -20.29 6.14
C ASP A 71 27.22 -20.16 6.98
N ARG A 72 26.22 -20.97 6.61
CA ARG A 72 24.96 -21.05 7.34
C ARG A 72 25.13 -21.26 8.85
N ILE A 73 26.10 -22.08 9.26
CA ILE A 73 26.39 -22.40 10.66
C ILE A 73 26.77 -21.14 11.45
N ILE A 74 27.52 -20.22 10.83
CA ILE A 74 27.90 -18.94 11.44
C ILE A 74 26.65 -18.11 11.75
N ILE A 75 25.71 -18.04 10.80
CA ILE A 75 24.45 -17.32 10.97
C ILE A 75 23.60 -17.95 12.08
N LEU A 76 23.49 -19.28 12.09
CA LEU A 76 22.74 -20.01 13.13
C LEU A 76 23.32 -19.79 14.53
N ASN A 77 24.65 -19.61 14.66
CA ASN A 77 25.33 -19.33 15.91
C ASN A 77 25.39 -17.84 16.29
N SER A 78 24.70 -16.96 15.55
CA SER A 78 24.77 -15.51 15.80
C SER A 78 24.36 -15.08 17.20
N LEU A 79 23.45 -15.78 17.86
CA LEU A 79 23.10 -15.56 19.27
C LEU A 79 24.25 -15.89 20.25
N LYS A 80 24.99 -16.97 19.97
CA LYS A 80 26.16 -17.35 20.75
C LYS A 80 27.25 -16.29 20.64
N TYR A 81 27.55 -15.82 19.43
CA TYR A 81 28.53 -14.74 19.21
C TYR A 81 28.07 -13.42 19.86
N HIS A 82 26.77 -13.10 19.84
CA HIS A 82 26.28 -11.95 20.58
C HIS A 82 26.52 -12.07 22.06
N GLN A 83 26.27 -13.25 22.65
CA GLN A 83 26.52 -13.51 24.08
C GLN A 83 28.02 -13.45 24.45
N GLU A 84 28.91 -13.94 23.59
CA GLU A 84 30.36 -13.85 23.77
C GLU A 84 30.84 -12.39 23.77
N ILE A 85 30.28 -11.53 22.90
CA ILE A 85 30.67 -10.12 22.79
C ILE A 85 30.10 -9.25 23.92
N TYR A 86 28.83 -9.47 24.31
CA TYR A 86 28.11 -8.58 25.22
C TYR A 86 27.82 -9.19 26.60
N GLY A 87 28.22 -10.43 26.84
CA GLY A 87 27.97 -11.16 28.11
C GLY A 87 26.52 -11.61 28.31
N LYS A 88 25.62 -11.32 27.38
CA LYS A 88 24.18 -11.67 27.46
C LYS A 88 23.55 -11.88 26.10
N LEU A 89 22.39 -12.58 26.09
CA LEU A 89 21.56 -12.72 24.88
C LEU A 89 20.84 -11.42 24.57
N PRO A 90 20.60 -11.12 23.26
CA PRO A 90 19.79 -9.99 22.85
C PRO A 90 18.32 -10.20 23.25
N LYS A 91 17.59 -9.11 23.49
CA LYS A 91 16.16 -9.13 23.76
C LYS A 91 15.34 -9.01 22.45
N TYR A 92 15.89 -8.31 21.48
CA TYR A 92 15.24 -8.01 20.19
C TYR A 92 16.05 -8.60 19.04
N LEU A 93 15.33 -9.25 18.10
CA LEU A 93 15.92 -9.83 16.90
C LEU A 93 15.31 -9.14 15.67
N PHE A 94 16.16 -8.59 14.82
CA PHE A 94 15.77 -7.92 13.58
C PHE A 94 16.44 -8.65 12.41
N PHE A 95 15.62 -9.23 11.54
CA PHE A 95 16.05 -9.99 10.37
C PHE A 95 15.51 -9.34 9.11
N ASP A 96 16.37 -8.68 8.36
CA ASP A 96 16.02 -7.94 7.17
C ASP A 96 16.16 -8.81 5.91
N GLU A 97 15.16 -8.76 5.00
CA GLU A 97 15.08 -9.52 3.73
C GLU A 97 15.31 -11.04 3.93
N VAL A 98 14.58 -11.62 4.90
CA VAL A 98 14.76 -13.03 5.36
C VAL A 98 14.64 -14.09 4.27
N GLN A 99 13.92 -13.81 3.16
CA GLN A 99 13.77 -14.76 2.06
C GLN A 99 15.09 -15.07 1.33
N ASN A 100 16.13 -14.29 1.57
CA ASN A 100 17.46 -14.53 1.03
C ASN A 100 18.28 -15.56 1.85
N PHE A 101 17.75 -16.02 2.98
CA PHE A 101 18.36 -17.06 3.81
C PHE A 101 17.62 -18.38 3.65
N GLU A 102 18.35 -19.43 3.25
CA GLU A 102 17.77 -20.74 3.03
C GLU A 102 17.15 -21.34 4.30
N ARG A 103 15.92 -21.89 4.20
CA ARG A 103 15.16 -22.46 5.33
C ARG A 103 15.01 -21.48 6.51
N TRP A 104 14.95 -20.20 6.24
CA TRP A 104 14.79 -19.14 7.23
C TRP A 104 13.56 -19.36 8.17
N SER A 105 12.47 -19.87 7.62
CA SER A 105 11.22 -20.04 8.37
C SER A 105 11.37 -21.03 9.54
N SER A 106 12.06 -22.15 9.30
CA SER A 106 12.32 -23.16 10.34
C SER A 106 13.20 -22.60 11.46
N TRP A 107 14.24 -21.83 11.11
CA TRP A 107 15.12 -21.20 12.09
C TRP A 107 14.42 -20.14 12.93
N ILE A 108 13.66 -19.26 12.26
CA ILE A 108 12.90 -18.21 12.97
C ILE A 108 11.84 -18.83 13.86
N TYR A 109 11.18 -19.90 13.41
CA TYR A 109 10.21 -20.62 14.21
C TYR A 109 10.87 -21.23 15.48
N GLU A 110 12.06 -21.82 15.35
CA GLU A 110 12.82 -22.32 16.49
C GLU A 110 13.15 -21.20 17.51
N LEU A 111 13.55 -20.03 17.03
CA LEU A 111 13.80 -18.87 17.89
C LEU A 111 12.51 -18.38 18.58
N TYR A 112 11.39 -18.40 17.86
CA TYR A 112 10.08 -18.03 18.40
C TYR A 112 9.60 -18.99 19.49
N GLU A 113 9.79 -20.29 19.35
CA GLU A 113 9.38 -21.29 20.34
C GLU A 113 10.10 -21.10 21.70
N LYS A 114 11.28 -20.50 21.71
CA LYS A 114 12.00 -20.16 22.96
C LYS A 114 11.28 -19.09 23.79
N LYS A 115 10.29 -18.36 23.25
CA LYS A 115 9.48 -17.31 23.91
C LYS A 115 10.27 -16.21 24.63
N ARG A 116 11.53 -16.04 24.27
CA ARG A 116 12.46 -15.10 24.93
C ARG A 116 12.60 -13.78 24.18
N PHE A 117 12.38 -13.80 22.84
CA PHE A 117 12.75 -12.73 21.94
C PHE A 117 11.53 -11.98 21.39
N TYR A 118 11.70 -10.68 21.15
CA TYR A 118 10.86 -9.91 20.23
C TYR A 118 11.45 -10.06 18.83
N ILE A 119 10.72 -10.66 17.92
CA ILE A 119 11.24 -11.00 16.58
C ILE A 119 10.56 -10.14 15.52
N PHE A 120 11.38 -9.41 14.76
CA PHE A 120 10.98 -8.60 13.63
C PHE A 120 11.64 -9.16 12.38
N ILE A 121 10.84 -9.39 11.34
CA ILE A 121 11.34 -9.85 10.04
C ILE A 121 10.86 -8.89 8.94
N THR A 122 11.66 -8.71 7.89
CA THR A 122 11.20 -8.03 6.69
C THR A 122 11.33 -8.90 5.46
N GLY A 123 10.55 -8.54 4.43
CA GLY A 123 10.71 -9.06 3.09
C GLY A 123 9.92 -8.26 2.07
N SER A 124 10.40 -8.27 0.84
CA SER A 124 9.86 -7.47 -0.26
C SER A 124 8.66 -8.09 -0.98
N SER A 125 8.07 -9.14 -0.43
CA SER A 125 6.97 -9.89 -1.06
C SER A 125 5.73 -9.93 -0.21
N SER A 126 4.55 -9.80 -0.84
CA SER A 126 3.28 -10.10 -0.19
C SER A 126 3.09 -11.61 0.07
N LYS A 127 4.01 -12.45 -0.40
CA LYS A 127 4.09 -13.82 0.12
C LYS A 127 4.27 -13.82 1.63
N LEU A 128 4.95 -12.78 2.18
CA LEU A 128 5.00 -12.52 3.62
C LEU A 128 3.64 -12.05 4.21
N LEU A 129 2.71 -11.54 3.41
CA LEU A 129 1.30 -11.32 3.79
C LEU A 129 0.43 -12.53 3.51
N SER A 130 0.86 -13.44 2.62
CA SER A 130 0.04 -14.53 2.14
C SER A 130 0.02 -15.71 3.11
N LYS A 131 -0.95 -16.58 2.89
CA LYS A 131 -1.10 -17.88 3.56
C LYS A 131 0.20 -18.70 3.67
N GLU A 132 1.22 -18.43 2.83
CA GLU A 132 2.49 -19.18 2.83
C GLU A 132 3.28 -18.93 4.12
N ILE A 133 3.40 -17.69 4.62
CA ILE A 133 4.05 -17.46 5.94
C ILE A 133 3.13 -17.84 7.09
N ALA A 134 1.83 -17.58 6.95
CA ALA A 134 0.90 -18.11 7.93
C ALA A 134 1.03 -19.64 8.02
N THR A 135 1.32 -20.30 6.90
CA THR A 135 1.57 -21.75 6.84
C THR A 135 2.98 -22.11 7.33
N GLU A 136 4.03 -21.43 6.84
CA GLU A 136 5.43 -21.70 7.23
C GLU A 136 5.70 -21.37 8.70
N LEU A 137 5.16 -20.26 9.21
CA LEU A 137 5.26 -19.87 10.63
C LEU A 137 3.99 -20.23 11.43
N ARG A 138 3.17 -21.13 10.89
CA ARG A 138 2.01 -21.77 11.56
C ARG A 138 1.06 -20.77 12.24
N GLY A 139 0.78 -19.65 11.58
CA GLY A 139 -0.10 -18.60 12.10
C GLY A 139 0.48 -17.76 13.25
N ARG A 140 1.80 -17.82 13.46
CA ARG A 140 2.50 -17.09 14.53
C ARG A 140 3.01 -15.71 14.11
N THR A 141 2.44 -15.11 13.08
CA THR A 141 2.87 -13.80 12.56
C THR A 141 1.77 -12.76 12.65
N VAL A 142 2.19 -11.52 12.92
CA VAL A 142 1.40 -10.30 12.71
C VAL A 142 2.07 -9.50 11.61
N ASN A 143 1.31 -9.22 10.55
CA ASN A 143 1.81 -8.49 9.41
C ASN A 143 1.67 -6.97 9.61
N LEU A 144 2.74 -6.25 9.34
CA LEU A 144 2.81 -4.81 9.45
C LEU A 144 3.17 -4.22 8.06
N PRO A 145 2.19 -3.76 7.28
CA PRO A 145 2.43 -3.26 5.94
C PRO A 145 3.08 -1.87 5.96
N ILE A 146 4.20 -1.72 5.24
CA ILE A 146 4.90 -0.47 5.01
C ILE A 146 4.75 -0.09 3.54
N PHE A 147 4.04 1.00 3.28
CA PHE A 147 3.87 1.59 1.95
C PHE A 147 4.90 2.71 1.71
N PRO A 148 5.03 3.24 0.49
CA PRO A 148 5.67 4.53 0.26
C PRO A 148 5.11 5.60 1.20
N PHE A 149 5.81 6.72 1.38
CA PHE A 149 5.35 7.78 2.28
C PHE A 149 3.91 8.18 1.98
N SER A 150 3.10 8.31 3.02
CA SER A 150 1.80 8.98 2.92
C SER A 150 1.99 10.47 2.65
N PHE A 151 0.96 11.14 2.14
CA PHE A 151 1.03 12.60 2.00
C PHE A 151 1.32 13.30 3.33
N ARG A 152 0.80 12.78 4.44
CA ARG A 152 1.09 13.27 5.80
C ARG A 152 2.58 13.13 6.15
N GLU A 153 3.22 12.00 5.83
CA GLU A 153 4.65 11.79 6.05
C GLU A 153 5.50 12.73 5.19
N VAL A 154 5.08 13.00 3.93
CA VAL A 154 5.73 13.99 3.07
C VAL A 154 5.61 15.40 3.63
N LEU A 155 4.45 15.81 4.15
CA LEU A 155 4.27 17.11 4.78
C LEU A 155 5.18 17.28 6.01
N LYS A 156 5.28 16.25 6.87
CA LYS A 156 6.20 16.24 8.01
C LYS A 156 7.66 16.40 7.57
N LEU A 157 8.07 15.67 6.51
CA LEU A 157 9.41 15.80 5.94
C LEU A 157 9.69 17.22 5.42
N LYS A 158 8.67 17.85 4.81
CA LYS A 158 8.73 19.25 4.32
C LYS A 158 8.53 20.28 5.43
N ARG A 159 8.39 19.85 6.71
CA ARG A 159 8.12 20.72 7.86
C ARG A 159 6.86 21.57 7.68
N PHE A 160 5.87 21.04 6.96
CA PHE A 160 4.58 21.71 6.79
C PHE A 160 3.66 21.29 7.94
N GLU A 161 3.26 22.25 8.77
CA GLU A 161 2.43 21.97 9.95
C GLU A 161 0.98 21.66 9.57
N LYS A 162 0.43 20.62 10.18
CA LYS A 162 -1.00 20.31 10.08
C LYS A 162 -1.79 21.29 10.96
N ARG A 163 -2.70 22.05 10.34
CA ARG A 163 -3.60 23.01 11.00
C ARG A 163 -5.04 22.76 10.58
N LYS A 164 -5.99 23.23 11.38
CA LYS A 164 -7.41 23.18 11.05
C LYS A 164 -7.77 24.20 9.96
N TYR A 165 -7.14 25.36 10.00
CA TYR A 165 -7.33 26.47 9.07
C TYR A 165 -5.97 26.91 8.52
N TYR A 166 -5.97 27.25 7.25
CA TYR A 166 -4.82 27.78 6.52
C TYR A 166 -5.18 29.12 5.91
N SER A 167 -4.24 30.06 5.86
CA SER A 167 -4.35 31.23 5.00
C SER A 167 -4.43 30.81 3.53
N SER A 168 -4.92 31.69 2.65
CA SER A 168 -4.98 31.39 1.21
C SER A 168 -3.62 31.01 0.64
N TYR A 169 -2.54 31.64 1.10
CA TYR A 169 -1.18 31.35 0.70
C TYR A 169 -0.71 29.96 1.16
N GLU A 170 -0.92 29.63 2.44
CA GLU A 170 -0.56 28.31 2.98
C GLU A 170 -1.38 27.19 2.33
N LYS A 171 -2.67 27.43 2.08
CA LYS A 171 -3.55 26.51 1.36
C LYS A 171 -3.05 26.30 -0.08
N GLY A 172 -2.65 27.35 -0.78
CA GLY A 172 -2.04 27.26 -2.11
C GLY A 172 -0.77 26.39 -2.11
N LYS A 173 0.09 26.57 -1.09
CA LYS A 173 1.29 25.71 -0.92
C LYS A 173 0.90 24.24 -0.67
N LEU A 174 -0.09 23.99 0.17
CA LEU A 174 -0.58 22.63 0.48
C LEU A 174 -1.11 21.94 -0.76
N LEU A 175 -1.95 22.61 -1.54
CA LEU A 175 -2.51 22.08 -2.79
C LEU A 175 -1.41 21.81 -3.84
N ASN A 176 -0.40 22.68 -3.93
CA ASN A 176 0.76 22.44 -4.81
C ASN A 176 1.58 21.23 -4.36
N LEU A 177 1.80 21.05 -3.05
CA LEU A 177 2.46 19.86 -2.51
C LEU A 177 1.66 18.59 -2.78
N LEU A 178 0.32 18.65 -2.65
CA LEU A 178 -0.56 17.52 -2.98
C LEU A 178 -0.50 17.17 -4.48
N ARG A 179 -0.53 18.18 -5.36
CA ARG A 179 -0.38 17.97 -6.80
C ARG A 179 1.00 17.38 -7.15
N THR A 180 2.06 17.86 -6.50
CA THR A 180 3.41 17.28 -6.65
C THR A 180 3.42 15.82 -6.20
N TYR A 181 2.81 15.51 -5.06
CA TYR A 181 2.72 14.14 -4.54
C TYR A 181 1.93 13.22 -5.49
N LEU A 182 0.80 13.65 -6.03
CA LEU A 182 0.05 12.91 -7.06
C LEU A 182 0.85 12.71 -8.36
N ASN A 183 1.80 13.61 -8.65
CA ASN A 183 2.66 13.51 -9.83
C ASN A 183 3.87 12.60 -9.61
N THR A 184 4.58 12.75 -8.49
CA THR A 184 5.84 12.06 -8.22
C THR A 184 5.71 10.79 -7.40
N GLY A 185 4.53 10.54 -6.82
CA GLY A 185 4.32 9.43 -5.88
C GLY A 185 4.91 9.69 -4.50
N GLY A 186 4.97 8.64 -3.67
CA GLY A 186 5.39 8.69 -2.28
C GLY A 186 6.69 7.94 -1.96
N PHE A 187 7.45 7.46 -2.93
CA PHE A 187 8.67 6.69 -2.63
C PHE A 187 9.71 7.53 -1.89
N PRO A 188 10.28 7.04 -0.76
CA PRO A 188 11.18 7.80 0.10
C PRO A 188 12.37 8.44 -0.62
N LEU A 189 13.03 7.72 -1.51
CA LEU A 189 14.23 8.20 -2.21
C LEU A 189 13.98 9.47 -3.05
N ILE A 190 12.77 9.64 -3.57
CA ILE A 190 12.40 10.85 -4.35
C ILE A 190 12.42 12.09 -3.45
N PHE A 191 12.02 11.96 -2.19
CA PHE A 191 11.91 13.08 -1.26
C PHE A 191 13.16 13.30 -0.41
N VAL A 192 13.85 12.23 -0.05
CA VAL A 192 15.04 12.27 0.84
C VAL A 192 16.28 12.62 0.04
N GLU A 193 16.55 11.86 -1.04
CA GLU A 193 17.72 12.03 -1.90
C GLU A 193 17.45 12.96 -3.09
N LYS A 194 16.20 13.44 -3.24
CA LYS A 194 15.76 14.32 -4.34
C LYS A 194 16.05 13.72 -5.74
N ILE A 195 16.00 12.40 -5.86
CA ILE A 195 16.20 11.71 -7.13
C ILE A 195 15.07 12.08 -8.09
N ASN A 196 15.41 12.27 -9.37
CA ASN A 196 14.41 12.48 -10.40
C ASN A 196 13.45 11.29 -10.48
N SER A 197 12.15 11.53 -10.36
CA SER A 197 11.14 10.48 -10.31
C SER A 197 11.13 9.58 -11.55
N LYS A 198 11.39 10.12 -12.76
CA LYS A 198 11.46 9.32 -13.98
C LYS A 198 12.62 8.33 -13.97
N ILE A 199 13.80 8.78 -13.50
CA ILE A 199 14.97 7.89 -13.35
C ILE A 199 14.66 6.82 -12.31
N PHE A 200 14.11 7.21 -11.17
CA PHE A 200 13.76 6.28 -10.10
C PHE A 200 12.76 5.22 -10.57
N PHE A 201 11.65 5.60 -11.24
CA PHE A 201 10.62 4.65 -11.62
C PHE A 201 11.05 3.72 -12.75
N ARG A 202 11.91 4.16 -13.68
CA ARG A 202 12.51 3.28 -14.67
C ARG A 202 13.23 2.12 -13.99
N ASP A 203 14.18 2.43 -13.10
CA ASP A 203 14.97 1.42 -12.40
C ASP A 203 14.13 0.57 -11.43
N TYR A 204 13.12 1.18 -10.79
CA TYR A 204 12.21 0.50 -9.88
C TYR A 204 11.36 -0.54 -10.62
N ILE A 205 10.74 -0.17 -11.73
CA ILE A 205 9.86 -1.04 -12.51
C ILE A 205 10.66 -2.20 -13.09
N ASP A 206 11.83 -1.93 -13.67
CA ASP A 206 12.73 -2.98 -14.17
C ASP A 206 13.14 -3.93 -13.04
N THR A 207 13.49 -3.42 -11.86
CA THR A 207 13.83 -4.27 -10.70
C THR A 207 12.64 -5.14 -10.28
N VAL A 208 11.42 -4.61 -10.21
CA VAL A 208 10.21 -5.37 -9.88
C VAL A 208 9.97 -6.45 -10.94
N ILE A 209 10.03 -6.09 -12.23
CA ILE A 209 9.81 -7.04 -13.32
C ILE A 209 10.84 -8.18 -13.27
N TYR A 210 12.12 -7.87 -13.26
CA TYR A 210 13.16 -8.88 -13.42
C TYR A 210 13.39 -9.67 -12.14
N ARG A 211 13.59 -9.04 -10.98
CA ARG A 211 13.89 -9.73 -9.71
C ARG A 211 12.65 -10.30 -9.01
N ASP A 212 11.59 -9.47 -8.88
CA ASP A 212 10.46 -9.88 -8.05
C ASP A 212 9.45 -10.74 -8.81
N ILE A 213 9.44 -10.69 -10.16
CA ILE A 213 8.51 -11.45 -11.00
C ILE A 213 9.24 -12.52 -11.81
N ILE A 214 10.14 -12.14 -12.71
CA ILE A 214 10.72 -13.07 -13.69
C ILE A 214 11.62 -14.12 -13.02
N GLU A 215 12.63 -13.69 -12.27
CA GLU A 215 13.56 -14.59 -11.58
C GLU A 215 12.83 -15.45 -10.55
N ARG A 216 11.96 -14.81 -9.75
CA ARG A 216 11.23 -15.50 -8.68
C ARG A 216 10.30 -16.59 -9.18
N TYR A 217 9.55 -16.34 -10.24
CA TYR A 217 8.55 -17.27 -10.78
C TYR A 217 9.05 -18.02 -12.03
N LYS A 218 10.34 -17.85 -12.38
CA LYS A 218 11.00 -18.47 -13.53
C LYS A 218 10.21 -18.27 -14.84
N ILE A 219 9.78 -17.03 -15.08
CA ILE A 219 9.00 -16.65 -16.27
C ILE A 219 9.91 -16.62 -17.48
N LYS A 220 9.49 -17.32 -18.56
CA LYS A 220 10.25 -17.39 -19.81
C LYS A 220 10.01 -16.21 -20.76
N GLU A 221 8.88 -15.51 -20.62
CA GLU A 221 8.42 -14.46 -21.55
C GLU A 221 8.22 -13.12 -20.83
N PRO A 222 9.31 -12.37 -20.55
CA PRO A 222 9.27 -11.07 -19.85
C PRO A 222 8.37 -10.04 -20.51
N GLU A 223 8.31 -10.03 -21.84
CA GLU A 223 7.55 -9.04 -22.62
C GLU A 223 6.04 -9.10 -22.32
N ILE A 224 5.51 -10.28 -22.02
CA ILE A 224 4.10 -10.43 -21.66
C ILE A 224 3.80 -9.76 -20.31
N VAL A 225 4.74 -9.83 -19.36
CA VAL A 225 4.61 -9.12 -18.06
C VAL A 225 4.61 -7.62 -18.28
N LYS A 226 5.49 -7.09 -19.14
CA LYS A 226 5.54 -5.66 -19.48
C LYS A 226 4.26 -5.18 -20.15
N ILE A 227 3.71 -5.98 -21.08
CA ILE A 227 2.43 -5.68 -21.73
C ILE A 227 1.30 -5.66 -20.69
N LEU A 228 1.25 -6.64 -19.79
CA LEU A 228 0.25 -6.72 -18.74
C LEU A 228 0.30 -5.47 -17.83
N ILE A 229 1.50 -5.03 -17.44
CA ILE A 229 1.72 -3.81 -16.66
C ILE A 229 1.18 -2.58 -17.39
N LYS A 230 1.44 -2.43 -18.69
CA LYS A 230 0.90 -1.33 -19.49
C LYS A 230 -0.63 -1.32 -19.54
N PHE A 231 -1.25 -2.50 -19.69
CA PHE A 231 -2.71 -2.63 -19.62
C PHE A 231 -3.27 -2.27 -18.24
N MET A 232 -2.59 -2.67 -17.15
CA MET A 232 -2.97 -2.28 -15.80
C MET A 232 -2.87 -0.77 -15.59
N ALA A 233 -1.77 -0.16 -16.04
CA ALA A 233 -1.58 1.28 -15.97
C ALA A 233 -2.64 2.04 -16.75
N SER A 234 -2.98 1.63 -17.97
CA SER A 234 -4.03 2.27 -18.77
C SER A 234 -5.45 2.08 -18.19
N SER A 235 -5.64 1.10 -17.32
CA SER A 235 -6.92 0.78 -16.67
C SER A 235 -6.96 1.18 -15.19
N PHE A 236 -5.97 1.96 -14.69
CA PHE A 236 -5.95 2.32 -13.28
C PHE A 236 -7.22 3.03 -12.84
N SER A 237 -7.66 2.80 -11.60
CA SER A 237 -8.94 3.29 -11.05
C SER A 237 -10.14 2.90 -11.94
N SER A 238 -10.07 1.75 -12.61
CA SER A 238 -11.14 1.27 -13.50
C SER A 238 -11.17 -0.27 -13.53
N CYS A 239 -12.25 -0.84 -14.04
CA CYS A 239 -12.38 -2.28 -14.19
C CYS A 239 -11.30 -2.87 -15.11
N PHE A 240 -10.55 -3.83 -14.62
CA PHE A 240 -9.47 -4.51 -15.33
C PHE A 240 -9.84 -5.94 -15.69
N SER A 241 -9.85 -6.25 -16.98
CA SER A 241 -10.27 -7.56 -17.49
C SER A 241 -9.13 -8.32 -18.16
N ILE A 242 -8.75 -9.46 -17.59
CA ILE A 242 -7.79 -10.39 -18.19
C ILE A 242 -8.28 -10.89 -19.57
N ASN A 243 -9.60 -11.03 -19.77
CA ASN A 243 -10.12 -11.42 -21.07
C ASN A 243 -9.83 -10.36 -22.16
N LYS A 244 -9.90 -9.06 -21.84
CA LYS A 244 -9.54 -7.99 -22.78
C LYS A 244 -8.05 -8.07 -23.15
N VAL A 245 -7.17 -8.27 -22.16
CA VAL A 245 -5.72 -8.44 -22.38
C VAL A 245 -5.45 -9.68 -23.26
N PHE A 246 -6.06 -10.81 -22.91
CA PHE A 246 -5.93 -12.05 -23.69
C PHE A 246 -6.32 -11.86 -25.16
N ASN A 247 -7.49 -11.23 -25.42
CA ASN A 247 -7.94 -11.00 -26.78
C ASN A 247 -7.00 -10.06 -27.56
N ALA A 248 -6.48 -9.02 -26.93
CA ALA A 248 -5.51 -8.10 -27.52
C ALA A 248 -4.17 -8.79 -27.84
N LEU A 249 -3.70 -9.72 -27.00
CA LEU A 249 -2.50 -10.50 -27.26
C LEU A 249 -2.74 -11.52 -28.40
N LYS A 250 -3.89 -12.19 -28.38
CA LYS A 250 -4.29 -13.14 -29.43
C LYS A 250 -4.39 -12.48 -30.80
N SER A 251 -4.95 -11.26 -30.88
CA SER A 251 -5.04 -10.50 -32.16
C SER A 251 -3.68 -10.09 -32.71
N LYS A 252 -2.64 -10.03 -31.85
CA LYS A 252 -1.23 -9.81 -32.23
C LYS A 252 -0.48 -11.10 -32.53
N GLY A 253 -1.15 -12.26 -32.58
CA GLY A 253 -0.52 -13.56 -32.82
C GLY A 253 0.25 -14.15 -31.63
N ILE A 254 0.19 -13.53 -30.45
CA ILE A 254 0.89 -14.00 -29.25
C ILE A 254 0.11 -15.16 -28.62
N LYS A 255 0.74 -16.33 -28.54
CA LYS A 255 0.15 -17.54 -27.95
C LYS A 255 0.38 -17.57 -26.44
N ILE A 256 -0.67 -17.32 -25.66
CA ILE A 256 -0.64 -17.41 -24.20
C ILE A 256 -2.00 -17.92 -23.68
N SER A 257 -1.99 -18.59 -22.53
CA SER A 257 -3.22 -19.01 -21.87
C SER A 257 -3.79 -17.90 -20.95
N LYS A 258 -5.12 -17.86 -20.79
CA LYS A 258 -5.74 -16.99 -19.78
C LYS A 258 -5.24 -17.31 -18.36
N LYS A 259 -5.04 -18.60 -18.05
CA LYS A 259 -4.51 -19.07 -16.77
C LYS A 259 -3.14 -18.45 -16.48
N THR A 260 -2.27 -18.37 -17.47
CA THR A 260 -0.93 -17.73 -17.34
C THR A 260 -1.07 -16.24 -17.04
N LEU A 261 -1.96 -15.51 -17.74
CA LEU A 261 -2.21 -14.09 -17.49
C LEU A 261 -2.78 -13.85 -16.08
N TYR A 262 -3.68 -14.69 -15.60
CA TYR A 262 -4.16 -14.65 -14.22
C TYR A 262 -3.01 -14.87 -13.22
N SER A 263 -2.12 -15.81 -13.48
CA SER A 263 -0.95 -16.05 -12.63
C SER A 263 -0.02 -14.84 -12.60
N TYR A 264 0.29 -14.24 -13.75
CA TYR A 264 1.14 -13.05 -13.83
C TYR A 264 0.51 -11.84 -13.13
N SER A 265 -0.79 -11.66 -13.30
CA SER A 265 -1.58 -10.66 -12.58
C SER A 265 -1.45 -10.84 -11.05
N LYS A 266 -1.54 -12.08 -10.57
CA LYS A 266 -1.36 -12.40 -9.15
C LYS A 266 0.08 -12.19 -8.67
N TYR A 267 1.08 -12.44 -9.51
CA TYR A 267 2.48 -12.17 -9.17
C TYR A 267 2.76 -10.68 -8.99
N LEU A 268 2.15 -9.83 -9.84
CA LEU A 268 2.23 -8.37 -9.70
C LEU A 268 1.56 -7.87 -8.42
N GLU A 269 0.40 -8.42 -8.07
CA GLU A 269 -0.24 -8.14 -6.77
C GLU A 269 0.65 -8.61 -5.61
N ASN A 270 1.25 -9.80 -5.72
CA ASN A 270 2.18 -10.34 -4.75
C ASN A 270 3.48 -9.51 -4.61
N ALA A 271 3.89 -8.78 -5.61
CA ALA A 271 5.01 -7.83 -5.55
C ALA A 271 4.61 -6.44 -5.02
N PHE A 272 3.36 -6.26 -4.57
CA PHE A 272 2.81 -4.96 -4.20
C PHE A 272 2.87 -3.92 -5.33
N PHE A 273 2.85 -4.37 -6.57
CA PHE A 273 2.84 -3.47 -7.71
C PHE A 273 1.45 -2.88 -7.96
N CYS A 274 0.43 -3.69 -7.75
CA CYS A 274 -0.98 -3.30 -7.87
C CYS A 274 -1.84 -3.98 -6.80
N PHE A 275 -3.09 -3.50 -6.70
CA PHE A 275 -4.13 -4.07 -5.87
C PHE A 275 -5.42 -4.18 -6.68
N TYR A 276 -6.26 -5.14 -6.32
CA TYR A 276 -7.58 -5.31 -6.90
C TYR A 276 -8.66 -4.97 -5.88
N LEU A 277 -9.61 -4.14 -6.29
CA LEU A 277 -10.81 -3.84 -5.54
C LEU A 277 -11.97 -4.64 -6.11
N ARG A 278 -12.59 -5.49 -5.29
CA ARG A 278 -13.71 -6.33 -5.69
C ARG A 278 -15.01 -5.52 -5.76
N LYS A 279 -15.91 -5.96 -6.61
CA LYS A 279 -17.28 -5.46 -6.64
C LYS A 279 -18.05 -5.98 -5.44
N PHE A 280 -18.80 -5.12 -4.77
CA PHE A 280 -19.73 -5.54 -3.73
C PHE A 280 -20.85 -6.43 -4.30
N SER A 281 -21.12 -7.52 -3.60
CA SER A 281 -22.30 -8.36 -3.81
C SER A 281 -22.74 -8.94 -2.47
N PHE A 282 -24.04 -9.16 -2.30
CA PHE A 282 -24.57 -9.87 -1.13
C PHE A 282 -24.09 -11.33 -1.08
N SER A 283 -23.66 -11.88 -2.20
CA SER A 283 -23.05 -13.21 -2.31
C SER A 283 -21.55 -13.06 -2.54
N GLU A 284 -20.71 -13.57 -1.64
CA GLU A 284 -19.25 -13.58 -1.78
C GLU A 284 -18.80 -14.27 -3.08
N ARG A 285 -19.42 -15.41 -3.42
CA ARG A 285 -19.14 -16.12 -4.66
C ARG A 285 -19.37 -15.26 -5.89
N LYS A 286 -20.46 -14.46 -5.92
CA LYS A 286 -20.70 -13.51 -7.02
C LYS A 286 -19.69 -12.36 -7.02
N SER A 287 -19.30 -11.87 -5.83
CA SER A 287 -18.29 -10.83 -5.71
C SER A 287 -16.95 -11.24 -6.35
N GLU A 288 -16.56 -12.50 -6.23
CA GLU A 288 -15.31 -13.03 -6.82
C GLU A 288 -15.37 -13.18 -8.34
N LEU A 289 -16.57 -13.37 -8.91
CA LEU A 289 -16.75 -13.55 -10.35
C LEU A 289 -16.80 -12.22 -11.14
N PHE A 290 -17.04 -11.10 -10.47
CA PHE A 290 -17.08 -9.80 -11.14
C PHE A 290 -15.68 -9.30 -11.47
N THR A 291 -15.58 -8.50 -12.54
CA THR A 291 -14.33 -7.83 -12.93
C THR A 291 -13.92 -6.83 -11.85
N PRO A 292 -12.73 -6.97 -11.22
CA PRO A 292 -12.27 -6.01 -10.21
C PRO A 292 -11.80 -4.70 -10.85
N LYS A 293 -11.81 -3.60 -10.07
CA LYS A 293 -11.02 -2.41 -10.39
C LYS A 293 -9.54 -2.67 -10.03
N VAL A 294 -8.62 -2.09 -10.81
CA VAL A 294 -7.17 -2.15 -10.53
C VAL A 294 -6.65 -0.80 -10.07
N TYR A 295 -5.83 -0.81 -9.03
CA TYR A 295 -5.14 0.34 -8.47
C TYR A 295 -3.65 0.06 -8.40
N LEU A 296 -2.81 1.02 -8.77
CA LEU A 296 -1.36 0.86 -8.64
C LEU A 296 -0.90 1.34 -7.25
N SER A 297 0.16 0.75 -6.75
CA SER A 297 0.64 1.00 -5.39
C SER A 297 1.21 2.41 -5.17
N ASP A 298 1.40 3.17 -6.24
CA ASP A 298 1.91 4.54 -6.18
C ASP A 298 1.53 5.34 -7.43
N ALA A 299 1.17 6.63 -7.25
CA ALA A 299 0.80 7.51 -8.35
C ALA A 299 1.94 7.79 -9.33
N GLY A 300 3.18 7.82 -8.85
CA GLY A 300 4.35 8.04 -9.70
C GLY A 300 4.60 6.89 -10.69
N ILE A 301 4.25 5.65 -10.32
CA ILE A 301 4.27 4.50 -11.25
C ILE A 301 3.29 4.75 -12.41
N ILE A 302 2.08 5.24 -12.10
CA ILE A 302 1.05 5.55 -13.11
C ILE A 302 1.57 6.58 -14.11
N ASN A 303 2.05 7.71 -13.59
CA ASN A 303 2.51 8.82 -14.41
C ASN A 303 3.73 8.45 -15.27
N PHE A 304 4.64 7.62 -14.72
CA PHE A 304 5.79 7.11 -15.48
C PHE A 304 5.37 6.19 -16.64
N LEU A 305 4.45 5.25 -16.39
CA LEU A 305 4.02 4.26 -17.37
C LEU A 305 3.14 4.84 -18.49
N LEU A 306 2.33 5.85 -18.17
CA LEU A 306 1.42 6.46 -19.13
C LEU A 306 2.04 7.63 -19.87
N GLU A 307 3.15 8.20 -19.38
CA GLU A 307 3.79 9.40 -19.92
C GLU A 307 2.81 10.59 -20.07
N THR A 308 1.68 10.54 -19.34
CA THR A 308 0.61 11.53 -19.41
C THR A 308 0.85 12.68 -18.42
N ARG A 309 0.24 13.84 -18.74
CA ARG A 309 0.21 14.94 -17.78
C ARG A 309 -0.80 14.65 -16.67
N THR A 310 -0.43 14.92 -15.43
CA THR A 310 -1.29 14.73 -14.24
C THR A 310 -2.65 15.42 -14.39
N SER A 311 -2.71 16.56 -15.12
CA SER A 311 -3.94 17.30 -15.35
C SER A 311 -5.03 16.52 -16.09
N GLU A 312 -4.65 15.58 -16.95
CA GLU A 312 -5.62 14.80 -17.75
C GLU A 312 -6.30 13.69 -16.95
N ASN A 313 -5.63 13.20 -15.90
CA ASN A 313 -6.07 12.05 -15.12
C ASN A 313 -6.22 12.34 -13.62
N ILE A 314 -6.26 13.63 -13.21
CA ILE A 314 -6.20 14.02 -11.81
C ILE A 314 -7.32 13.39 -10.96
N GLY A 315 -8.53 13.30 -11.46
CA GLY A 315 -9.64 12.63 -10.76
C GLY A 315 -9.34 11.17 -10.45
N LYS A 316 -8.84 10.42 -11.43
CA LYS A 316 -8.44 9.02 -11.23
C LYS A 316 -7.22 8.87 -10.32
N LEU A 317 -6.26 9.80 -10.35
CA LEU A 317 -5.12 9.81 -9.42
C LEU A 317 -5.58 10.09 -7.98
N MET A 318 -6.58 10.96 -7.81
CA MET A 318 -7.24 11.18 -6.52
C MET A 318 -7.91 9.89 -6.03
N GLU A 319 -8.68 9.22 -6.89
CA GLU A 319 -9.32 7.94 -6.59
C GLU A 319 -8.30 6.87 -6.19
N ASN A 320 -7.16 6.77 -6.93
CA ASN A 320 -6.08 5.85 -6.57
C ASN A 320 -5.45 6.18 -5.20
N LEU A 321 -5.27 7.46 -4.87
CA LEU A 321 -4.78 7.88 -3.55
C LEU A 321 -5.77 7.54 -2.44
N VAL A 322 -7.07 7.81 -2.66
CA VAL A 322 -8.13 7.46 -1.70
C VAL A 322 -8.18 5.96 -1.49
N PHE A 323 -8.10 5.18 -2.57
CA PHE A 323 -8.02 3.72 -2.48
C PHE A 323 -6.84 3.27 -1.61
N LEU A 324 -5.63 3.79 -1.85
CA LEU A 324 -4.44 3.40 -1.08
C LEU A 324 -4.56 3.73 0.41
N GLU A 325 -5.15 4.87 0.76
CA GLU A 325 -5.39 5.23 2.17
C GLU A 325 -6.47 4.31 2.80
N LEU A 326 -7.55 3.99 2.09
CA LEU A 326 -8.56 3.03 2.56
C LEU A 326 -8.00 1.60 2.66
N LYS A 327 -7.17 1.19 1.70
CA LYS A 327 -6.51 -0.12 1.72
C LYS A 327 -5.56 -0.27 2.90
N LYS A 328 -4.84 0.80 3.27
CA LYS A 328 -4.04 0.82 4.50
C LYS A 328 -4.93 0.59 5.73
N LYS A 329 -6.07 1.30 5.84
CA LYS A 329 -7.02 1.11 6.94
C LYS A 329 -7.56 -0.32 7.02
N GLU A 330 -7.89 -0.93 5.87
CA GLU A 330 -8.31 -2.34 5.81
C GLU A 330 -7.19 -3.28 6.29
N LEU A 331 -5.96 -3.08 5.84
CA LEU A 331 -4.82 -3.92 6.23
C LEU A 331 -4.42 -3.76 7.71
N PHE A 332 -4.70 -2.60 8.32
CA PHE A 332 -4.50 -2.36 9.75
C PHE A 332 -5.71 -2.75 10.62
N GLY A 333 -6.80 -3.26 10.00
CA GLY A 333 -8.01 -3.65 10.71
C GLY A 333 -8.82 -2.47 11.25
N GLU A 334 -8.62 -1.25 10.72
CA GLU A 334 -9.44 -0.08 11.06
C GLU A 334 -10.79 -0.11 10.34
N ILE A 335 -10.89 -0.80 9.22
CA ILE A 335 -12.11 -1.15 8.50
C ILE A 335 -12.09 -2.63 8.15
N ASP A 336 -13.26 -3.28 8.11
CA ASP A 336 -13.32 -4.72 7.87
C ASP A 336 -13.15 -5.07 6.39
N SER A 337 -13.84 -4.37 5.50
CA SER A 337 -13.83 -4.70 4.08
C SER A 337 -14.13 -3.49 3.20
N LEU A 338 -13.41 -3.43 2.09
CA LEU A 338 -13.50 -2.40 1.07
C LEU A 338 -13.94 -3.00 -0.27
N PHE A 339 -14.94 -2.37 -0.91
CA PHE A 339 -15.48 -2.76 -2.20
C PHE A 339 -15.74 -1.53 -3.06
N TYR A 340 -15.94 -1.71 -4.38
CA TYR A 340 -16.69 -0.76 -5.19
C TYR A 340 -18.10 -1.30 -5.41
N PHE A 341 -19.04 -0.41 -5.68
CA PHE A 341 -20.41 -0.80 -6.03
C PHE A 341 -20.71 -0.45 -7.49
N ARG A 342 -21.38 -1.35 -8.20
CA ARG A 342 -21.90 -1.08 -9.56
C ARG A 342 -23.10 -1.96 -9.79
N ASP A 343 -24.22 -1.35 -10.16
CA ASP A 343 -25.45 -2.10 -10.44
C ASP A 343 -25.57 -2.49 -11.92
N TYR A 344 -26.73 -3.05 -12.28
CA TYR A 344 -27.03 -3.46 -13.65
C TYR A 344 -27.25 -2.27 -14.60
N GLN A 345 -27.63 -1.09 -14.07
CA GLN A 345 -27.77 0.16 -14.82
C GLN A 345 -26.45 0.93 -14.95
N GLN A 346 -25.34 0.31 -14.58
CA GLN A 346 -23.98 0.88 -14.59
C GLN A 346 -23.79 2.06 -13.62
N ARG A 347 -24.71 2.25 -12.63
CA ARG A 347 -24.53 3.25 -11.59
C ARG A 347 -23.43 2.77 -10.65
N GLU A 348 -22.39 3.56 -10.54
CA GLU A 348 -21.19 3.20 -9.81
C GLU A 348 -20.99 4.12 -8.60
N VAL A 349 -20.46 3.54 -7.52
CA VAL A 349 -19.90 4.24 -6.36
C VAL A 349 -18.48 3.69 -6.16
N ASP A 350 -17.49 4.59 -6.08
CA ASP A 350 -16.08 4.21 -6.09
C ASP A 350 -15.70 3.34 -4.92
N PHE A 351 -16.18 3.68 -3.71
CA PHE A 351 -15.88 2.89 -2.53
C PHE A 351 -17.10 2.68 -1.64
N LEU A 352 -17.28 1.43 -1.22
CA LEU A 352 -18.24 0.98 -0.25
C LEU A 352 -17.49 0.36 0.91
N ILE A 353 -17.62 0.92 2.10
CA ILE A 353 -16.99 0.40 3.32
C ILE A 353 -18.02 -0.38 4.12
N LYS A 354 -17.65 -1.63 4.42
CA LYS A 354 -18.46 -2.55 5.22
C LYS A 354 -17.76 -2.85 6.53
N GLU A 355 -18.51 -2.81 7.64
CA GLU A 355 -18.08 -3.24 8.97
C GLU A 355 -19.10 -4.26 9.53
N GLY A 356 -18.66 -5.47 9.78
CA GLY A 356 -19.53 -6.57 10.09
C GLY A 356 -20.58 -6.79 8.99
N LEU A 357 -21.86 -6.68 9.33
CA LEU A 357 -22.98 -6.78 8.39
C LEU A 357 -23.47 -5.42 7.86
N LYS A 358 -22.92 -4.30 8.37
CA LYS A 358 -23.41 -2.96 8.04
C LYS A 358 -22.54 -2.30 6.97
N ILE A 359 -23.20 -1.64 6.03
CA ILE A 359 -22.53 -0.68 5.14
C ILE A 359 -22.41 0.64 5.91
N LYS A 360 -21.19 1.10 6.10
CA LYS A 360 -20.88 2.29 6.92
C LYS A 360 -20.74 3.55 6.10
N GLN A 361 -20.07 3.47 4.96
CA GLN A 361 -19.79 4.61 4.11
C GLN A 361 -19.94 4.26 2.64
N LEU A 362 -20.42 5.21 1.88
CA LEU A 362 -20.42 5.25 0.41
C LEU A 362 -19.61 6.48 -0.01
N ILE A 363 -18.53 6.28 -0.75
CA ILE A 363 -17.58 7.34 -1.09
C ILE A 363 -17.44 7.44 -2.60
N GLN A 364 -17.60 8.65 -3.12
CA GLN A 364 -17.33 9.02 -4.50
C GLN A 364 -16.14 9.98 -4.55
N VAL A 365 -15.32 9.93 -5.58
CA VAL A 365 -14.16 10.81 -5.74
C VAL A 365 -14.27 11.58 -7.06
N THR A 366 -14.21 12.89 -6.99
CA THR A 366 -14.30 13.74 -8.19
C THR A 366 -13.40 14.95 -8.10
N TYR A 367 -12.83 15.38 -9.23
CA TYR A 367 -12.05 16.62 -9.27
C TYR A 367 -13.01 17.80 -9.45
N ALA A 368 -13.22 18.55 -8.38
CA ALA A 368 -14.09 19.73 -8.36
C ALA A 368 -13.64 20.74 -7.29
N ASN A 369 -13.76 22.03 -7.60
CA ASN A 369 -13.49 23.16 -6.71
C ASN A 369 -14.78 23.86 -6.26
N SER A 370 -15.90 23.55 -6.91
CA SER A 370 -17.23 24.05 -6.60
C SER A 370 -18.28 22.97 -6.83
N PHE A 371 -19.50 23.19 -6.34
CA PHE A 371 -20.60 22.24 -6.54
C PHE A 371 -20.97 22.07 -8.02
N ASP A 372 -20.91 23.14 -8.78
CA ASP A 372 -21.30 23.17 -10.20
C ASP A 372 -20.34 22.39 -11.10
N GLU A 373 -19.09 22.20 -10.66
CA GLU A 373 -18.10 21.34 -11.34
C GLU A 373 -18.37 19.85 -11.11
N ILE A 374 -19.19 19.48 -10.11
CA ILE A 374 -19.50 18.09 -9.81
C ILE A 374 -20.58 17.59 -10.80
N LYS A 375 -20.25 16.56 -11.55
CA LYS A 375 -21.22 15.93 -12.45
C LYS A 375 -22.43 15.42 -11.66
N ARG A 376 -23.62 15.69 -12.15
CA ARG A 376 -24.86 15.27 -11.46
C ARG A 376 -24.91 13.77 -11.19
N GLU A 377 -24.40 12.95 -12.09
CA GLU A 377 -24.38 11.50 -11.95
C GLU A 377 -23.60 11.05 -10.69
N GLU A 378 -22.56 11.76 -10.29
CA GLU A 378 -21.71 11.42 -9.13
C GLU A 378 -22.54 11.36 -7.82
N TRP A 379 -23.30 12.40 -7.50
CA TRP A 379 -24.11 12.43 -6.30
C TRP A 379 -25.46 11.73 -6.46
N ILE A 380 -26.05 11.70 -7.68
CA ILE A 380 -27.26 10.93 -7.98
C ILE A 380 -27.00 9.44 -7.77
N ASN A 381 -25.85 8.92 -8.23
CA ASN A 381 -25.49 7.54 -8.02
C ASN A 381 -25.36 7.21 -6.53
N LEU A 382 -24.75 8.11 -5.72
CA LEU A 382 -24.70 7.94 -4.27
C LEU A 382 -26.12 7.83 -3.67
N LEU A 383 -27.06 8.71 -4.04
CA LEU A 383 -28.45 8.65 -3.56
C LEU A 383 -29.16 7.37 -3.99
N ASN A 384 -28.95 6.93 -5.23
CA ASN A 384 -29.52 5.69 -5.75
C ASN A 384 -29.03 4.47 -4.97
N VAL A 385 -27.72 4.42 -4.68
CA VAL A 385 -27.11 3.32 -3.93
C VAL A 385 -27.46 3.41 -2.44
N TYR A 386 -27.57 4.62 -1.89
CA TYR A 386 -28.03 4.83 -0.52
C TYR A 386 -29.41 4.18 -0.26
N GLU A 387 -30.38 4.35 -1.17
CA GLU A 387 -31.71 3.75 -1.04
C GLU A 387 -31.64 2.20 -0.92
N LEU A 388 -30.70 1.55 -1.59
CA LEU A 388 -30.49 0.09 -1.46
C LEU A 388 -29.99 -0.31 -0.08
N PHE A 389 -29.29 0.57 0.62
CA PHE A 389 -28.67 0.35 1.92
C PHE A 389 -29.23 1.24 3.03
N LYS A 390 -30.40 1.86 2.82
CA LYS A 390 -31.00 2.86 3.71
C LYS A 390 -31.16 2.39 5.16
N GLN A 391 -31.48 1.09 5.34
CA GLN A 391 -31.56 0.46 6.67
C GLN A 391 -30.23 0.50 7.44
N HIS A 392 -29.09 0.55 6.74
CA HIS A 392 -27.75 0.64 7.35
C HIS A 392 -27.37 2.08 7.69
N LYS A 393 -28.08 3.09 7.14
CA LYS A 393 -27.79 4.53 7.26
C LYS A 393 -26.33 4.87 6.98
N PRO A 394 -25.77 4.47 5.81
CA PRO A 394 -24.38 4.77 5.51
C PRO A 394 -24.15 6.28 5.38
N GLU A 395 -22.97 6.72 5.80
CA GLU A 395 -22.51 8.08 5.53
C GLU A 395 -22.21 8.24 4.04
N LEU A 396 -22.70 9.34 3.45
CA LEU A 396 -22.49 9.67 2.04
C LEU A 396 -21.39 10.73 1.92
N ILE A 397 -20.32 10.42 1.21
CA ILE A 397 -19.14 11.28 1.10
C ILE A 397 -18.80 11.46 -0.38
N VAL A 398 -18.58 12.72 -0.78
CA VAL A 398 -17.94 13.07 -2.05
C VAL A 398 -16.59 13.70 -1.72
N ILE A 399 -15.50 13.03 -2.10
CA ILE A 399 -14.15 13.60 -1.97
C ILE A 399 -13.87 14.46 -3.19
N THR A 400 -13.67 15.76 -2.98
CA THR A 400 -13.44 16.77 -4.00
C THR A 400 -11.98 17.21 -4.03
N TRP A 401 -11.57 18.03 -5.02
CA TRP A 401 -10.24 18.63 -4.97
C TRP A 401 -10.13 19.67 -3.85
N ASP A 402 -11.06 20.65 -3.82
CA ASP A 402 -11.02 21.75 -2.84
C ASP A 402 -12.42 22.26 -2.39
N TYR A 403 -13.51 21.67 -2.88
CA TYR A 403 -14.85 22.03 -2.44
C TYR A 403 -15.22 21.35 -1.12
N GLU A 404 -15.76 22.15 -0.17
CA GLU A 404 -16.21 21.70 1.14
C GLU A 404 -17.63 22.18 1.41
N ASP A 405 -18.52 21.27 1.71
CA ASP A 405 -19.90 21.58 2.10
C ASP A 405 -20.59 20.34 2.71
N GLU A 406 -21.75 20.53 3.29
CA GLU A 406 -22.65 19.47 3.70
C GLU A 406 -24.09 19.84 3.24
N LYS A 407 -24.61 19.10 2.28
CA LYS A 407 -25.91 19.40 1.64
C LYS A 407 -26.88 18.24 1.74
N GLU A 408 -28.13 18.55 2.01
CA GLU A 408 -29.23 17.63 1.80
C GLU A 408 -29.66 17.72 0.34
N LEU A 409 -29.44 16.66 -0.44
CA LEU A 409 -29.78 16.57 -1.85
C LEU A 409 -30.94 15.61 -2.07
N SER A 410 -31.75 15.88 -3.08
CA SER A 410 -32.88 15.04 -3.44
C SER A 410 -32.94 14.80 -4.94
N TRP A 411 -33.35 13.59 -5.35
CA TRP A 411 -33.55 13.22 -6.75
C TRP A 411 -34.65 12.15 -6.86
N PHE A 412 -35.73 12.47 -7.57
CA PHE A 412 -36.88 11.56 -7.76
C PHE A 412 -37.34 10.87 -6.45
N GLY A 413 -37.61 11.66 -5.41
CA GLY A 413 -38.10 11.18 -4.13
C GLY A 413 -37.04 10.55 -3.20
N LYS A 414 -35.81 10.31 -3.68
CA LYS A 414 -34.68 9.86 -2.85
C LYS A 414 -34.01 11.06 -2.24
N LYS A 415 -33.70 11.00 -0.95
CA LYS A 415 -33.06 12.07 -0.20
C LYS A 415 -31.88 11.54 0.58
N GLY A 416 -30.82 12.34 0.68
CA GLY A 416 -29.67 12.03 1.51
C GLY A 416 -28.84 13.26 1.83
N LYS A 417 -28.21 13.23 2.99
CA LYS A 417 -27.26 14.25 3.43
C LYS A 417 -25.87 13.83 2.96
N ILE A 418 -25.28 14.61 2.07
CA ILE A 418 -23.98 14.32 1.44
C ILE A 418 -22.95 15.31 1.98
N LYS A 419 -21.81 14.76 2.44
CA LYS A 419 -20.63 15.52 2.86
C LYS A 419 -19.67 15.66 1.69
N PHE A 420 -19.32 16.89 1.36
CA PHE A 420 -18.28 17.20 0.36
C PHE A 420 -17.00 17.55 1.10
N ILE A 421 -15.95 16.77 0.89
CA ILE A 421 -14.71 16.87 1.67
C ILE A 421 -13.53 17.07 0.73
N PRO A 422 -12.78 18.19 0.86
CA PRO A 422 -11.53 18.35 0.11
C PRO A 422 -10.55 17.20 0.36
N LEU A 423 -9.94 16.68 -0.70
CA LEU A 423 -8.99 15.56 -0.62
C LEU A 423 -7.89 15.82 0.42
N TRP A 424 -7.34 17.04 0.45
CA TRP A 424 -6.31 17.38 1.42
C TRP A 424 -6.81 17.32 2.88
N LYS A 425 -8.06 17.71 3.16
CA LYS A 425 -8.66 17.56 4.50
C LYS A 425 -8.88 16.10 4.85
N TRP A 426 -9.40 15.33 3.89
CA TRP A 426 -9.67 13.91 4.07
C TRP A 426 -8.38 13.13 4.36
N VAL A 427 -7.32 13.29 3.55
CA VAL A 427 -6.04 12.59 3.75
C VAL A 427 -5.32 13.05 5.02
N LEU A 428 -5.53 14.27 5.49
CA LEU A 428 -4.97 14.78 6.74
C LEU A 428 -5.81 14.42 7.97
N ASN A 429 -6.96 13.74 7.82
CA ASN A 429 -7.90 13.45 8.90
C ASN A 429 -8.26 14.74 9.68
N ILE A 430 -8.59 15.82 8.97
CA ILE A 430 -9.08 17.07 9.57
C ILE A 430 -10.60 16.96 9.64
N LYS A 431 -11.17 17.09 10.85
CA LYS A 431 -12.62 17.07 11.02
C LYS A 431 -13.25 18.26 10.30
N ILE A 432 -14.33 18.00 9.57
CA ILE A 432 -15.18 19.03 8.99
C ILE A 432 -15.95 19.71 10.15
N ASN A 433 -16.14 21.02 10.05
CA ASN A 433 -17.06 21.71 10.96
C ASN A 433 -18.49 21.37 10.54
N SER A 434 -19.22 20.69 11.39
CA SER A 434 -20.67 20.60 11.33
C SER A 434 -21.26 21.88 11.87
#